data_38d32d134687c342f368ed408d959e73
#
_entry.id   38d32d134687c342f368ed408d959e73
#
_cell.length_a   1.000
_cell.length_b   1.000
_cell.length_c   1.000
_cell.angle_alpha   90.00
_cell.angle_beta   90.00
_cell.angle_gamma   90.00
#
_symmetry.space_group_name_H-M   'P 1'
#
loop_
_entity.id
_entity.type
_entity.pdbx_description
1 polymer ?
#
loop_
_entity_poly.entity_id
_entity_poly.type
_entity_poly.pdbx_seq_one_letter_code
_entity_poly.pdbx_strand_id
1 'polypeptide(L)'
;MRLTRVLQDVPWRRVLALFVACLVCTALWAEATQVRLASQVIRLHVLANSDSEEDQALKLEVRDRVLETTSALLAGETEPQAAAVLLDQHLDDIAQTAAQEISAQGHDDRVEVRLEQTWFPTRQYQGISLPAGNYLALRVLIGAAEGHNWWCVVFPNLCLPAVSERALEASTLTPGQISLLQEEETSYVFRFKTLELWQSLKHRLMEG
;
A
#
# COMPACT_ATOMS: atom_id res chain seq x y z
N MET A 1 -1.50 -53.69 -13.55
CA MET A 1 -0.04 -53.93 -13.43
C MET A 1 0.82 -53.14 -14.45
N ARG A 2 0.29 -52.14 -15.20
CA ARG A 2 1.08 -51.33 -16.17
C ARG A 2 1.35 -49.87 -15.68
N LEU A 3 0.59 -49.34 -14.76
CA LEU A 3 0.76 -47.97 -14.26
C LEU A 3 1.95 -47.78 -13.33
N THR A 4 2.40 -48.84 -12.62
CA THR A 4 3.51 -48.75 -11.68
C THR A 4 4.86 -48.71 -12.37
N ARG A 5 5.01 -49.21 -13.63
CA ARG A 5 6.28 -49.12 -14.37
C ARG A 5 6.54 -47.76 -15.00
N VAL A 6 5.48 -47.03 -15.38
CA VAL A 6 5.60 -45.68 -15.97
C VAL A 6 6.15 -44.67 -14.95
N LEU A 7 5.86 -44.85 -13.68
CA LEU A 7 6.34 -43.96 -12.61
C LEU A 7 7.83 -44.21 -12.24
N GLN A 8 8.40 -45.39 -12.54
CA GLN A 8 9.80 -45.70 -12.22
C GLN A 8 10.82 -45.09 -13.21
N ASP A 9 10.38 -44.77 -14.44
CA ASP A 9 11.25 -44.17 -15.47
C ASP A 9 11.16 -42.65 -15.55
N VAL A 10 10.39 -42.00 -14.67
CA VAL A 10 10.30 -40.55 -14.63
C VAL A 10 11.59 -39.97 -14.06
N PRO A 11 12.33 -39.12 -14.78
CA PRO A 11 13.58 -38.54 -14.31
C PRO A 11 13.26 -37.47 -13.24
N TRP A 12 13.00 -37.90 -12.02
CA TRP A 12 12.59 -37.05 -10.88
C TRP A 12 13.47 -35.82 -10.72
N ARG A 13 14.74 -35.90 -11.06
CA ARG A 13 15.66 -34.74 -11.04
C ARG A 13 15.20 -33.64 -12.03
N ARG A 14 14.72 -34.03 -13.22
CA ARG A 14 14.22 -33.08 -14.22
C ARG A 14 12.86 -32.51 -13.80
N VAL A 15 11.98 -33.34 -13.25
CA VAL A 15 10.69 -32.90 -12.73
C VAL A 15 10.89 -31.90 -11.57
N LEU A 16 11.79 -32.20 -10.64
CA LEU A 16 12.15 -31.32 -9.54
C LEU A 16 12.77 -30.01 -10.06
N ALA A 17 13.68 -30.10 -11.03
CA ALA A 17 14.28 -28.90 -11.62
C ALA A 17 13.25 -28.02 -12.33
N LEU A 18 12.31 -28.60 -13.08
CA LEU A 18 11.20 -27.87 -13.71
C LEU A 18 10.26 -27.24 -12.66
N PHE A 19 9.96 -27.96 -11.59
CA PHE A 19 9.14 -27.46 -10.50
C PHE A 19 9.80 -26.26 -9.80
N VAL A 20 11.10 -26.37 -9.48
CA VAL A 20 11.87 -25.25 -8.90
C VAL A 20 11.95 -24.07 -9.86
N ALA A 21 12.20 -24.32 -11.16
CA ALA A 21 12.20 -23.25 -12.16
C ALA A 21 10.84 -22.53 -12.24
N CYS A 22 9.75 -23.28 -12.21
CA CYS A 22 8.40 -22.73 -12.19
C CYS A 22 8.15 -21.87 -10.95
N LEU A 23 8.57 -22.33 -9.77
CA LEU A 23 8.48 -21.55 -8.52
C LEU A 23 9.29 -20.26 -8.59
N VAL A 24 10.51 -20.31 -9.14
CA VAL A 24 11.34 -19.11 -9.32
C VAL A 24 10.68 -18.14 -10.29
N CYS A 25 10.19 -18.62 -11.44
CA CYS A 25 9.51 -17.77 -12.41
C CYS A 25 8.24 -17.12 -11.84
N THR A 26 7.44 -17.86 -11.06
CA THR A 26 6.25 -17.30 -10.41
C THR A 26 6.60 -16.26 -9.34
N ALA A 27 7.67 -16.48 -8.57
CA ALA A 27 8.15 -15.53 -7.59
C ALA A 27 8.64 -14.22 -8.24
N LEU A 28 9.44 -14.32 -9.32
CA LEU A 28 9.91 -13.16 -10.07
C LEU A 28 8.78 -12.39 -10.74
N TRP A 29 7.79 -13.10 -11.28
CA TRP A 29 6.60 -12.46 -11.86
C TRP A 29 5.78 -11.73 -10.79
N ALA A 30 5.59 -12.34 -9.62
CA ALA A 30 4.87 -11.74 -8.50
C ALA A 30 5.58 -10.48 -7.99
N GLU A 31 6.91 -10.52 -7.84
CA GLU A 31 7.74 -9.37 -7.46
C GLU A 31 7.60 -8.21 -8.48
N ALA A 32 7.74 -8.52 -9.77
CA ALA A 32 7.62 -7.52 -10.84
C ALA A 32 6.22 -6.86 -10.86
N THR A 33 5.18 -7.65 -10.61
CA THR A 33 3.81 -7.14 -10.55
C THR A 33 3.60 -6.23 -9.33
N GLN A 34 4.13 -6.62 -8.16
CA GLN A 34 4.06 -5.81 -6.95
C GLN A 34 4.80 -4.47 -7.13
N VAL A 35 6.02 -4.49 -7.67
CA VAL A 35 6.80 -3.27 -7.93
C VAL A 35 6.06 -2.33 -8.89
N ARG A 36 5.43 -2.87 -9.94
CA ARG A 36 4.62 -2.07 -10.87
C ARG A 36 3.41 -1.43 -10.18
N LEU A 37 2.68 -2.19 -9.36
CA LEU A 37 1.56 -1.64 -8.61
C LEU A 37 2.03 -0.59 -7.61
N ALA A 38 3.12 -0.86 -6.91
CA ALA A 38 3.69 0.08 -5.94
C ALA A 38 4.13 1.40 -6.56
N SER A 39 4.61 1.37 -7.83
CA SER A 39 5.00 2.59 -8.54
C SER A 39 3.83 3.43 -9.06
N GLN A 40 2.60 2.89 -9.05
CA GLN A 40 1.40 3.58 -9.53
C GLN A 40 0.59 4.24 -8.41
N VAL A 41 0.95 4.00 -7.14
CA VAL A 41 0.21 4.50 -6.00
C VAL A 41 1.13 5.19 -5.00
N ILE A 42 0.66 6.28 -4.38
CA ILE A 42 1.30 6.88 -3.22
C ILE A 42 0.38 6.64 -2.04
N ARG A 43 0.90 6.03 -1.00
CA ARG A 43 0.11 5.67 0.17
C ARG A 43 0.12 6.78 1.22
N LEU A 44 -0.87 6.77 2.11
CA LEU A 44 -0.91 7.61 3.30
C LEU A 44 -0.76 6.72 4.53
N HIS A 45 0.11 7.13 5.44
CA HIS A 45 0.35 6.47 6.71
C HIS A 45 0.34 7.50 7.83
N VAL A 46 -0.71 7.49 8.66
CA VAL A 46 -0.84 8.39 9.80
C VAL A 46 -0.67 7.58 11.08
N LEU A 47 0.25 8.05 11.95
CA LEU A 47 0.50 7.46 13.26
C LEU A 47 0.06 8.42 14.36
N ALA A 48 -0.76 7.92 15.28
CA ALA A 48 -1.12 8.66 16.49
C ALA A 48 0.04 8.73 17.48
N ASN A 49 0.02 9.70 18.37
CA ASN A 49 0.96 9.81 19.49
C ASN A 49 0.93 8.54 20.35
N SER A 50 -0.27 8.09 20.77
CA SER A 50 -0.46 6.86 21.54
C SER A 50 -1.77 6.14 21.15
N ASP A 51 -2.10 5.07 21.89
CA ASP A 51 -3.35 4.31 21.72
C ASP A 51 -4.50 4.82 22.59
N SER A 52 -4.37 5.99 23.21
CA SER A 52 -5.48 6.63 23.94
C SER A 52 -6.63 6.94 22.97
N GLU A 53 -7.87 6.94 23.47
CA GLU A 53 -9.04 7.30 22.66
C GLU A 53 -8.91 8.71 22.09
N GLU A 54 -8.33 9.64 22.85
CA GLU A 54 -8.11 11.02 22.49
C GLU A 54 -7.12 11.14 21.32
N ASP A 55 -5.94 10.50 21.42
CA ASP A 55 -4.93 10.50 20.35
C ASP A 55 -5.43 9.79 19.08
N GLN A 56 -6.23 8.74 19.25
CA GLN A 56 -6.84 8.04 18.11
C GLN A 56 -7.91 8.89 17.42
N ALA A 57 -8.69 9.68 18.16
CA ALA A 57 -9.65 10.64 17.61
C ALA A 57 -8.91 11.77 16.87
N LEU A 58 -7.91 12.39 17.52
CA LEU A 58 -7.08 13.44 16.93
C LEU A 58 -6.44 12.98 15.60
N LYS A 59 -5.90 11.76 15.56
CA LYS A 59 -5.34 11.19 14.33
C LYS A 59 -6.35 11.21 13.17
N LEU A 60 -7.62 10.93 13.42
CA LEU A 60 -8.64 10.91 12.38
C LEU A 60 -8.94 12.32 11.84
N GLU A 61 -8.98 13.33 12.69
CA GLU A 61 -9.15 14.72 12.28
C GLU A 61 -7.94 15.20 11.46
N VAL A 62 -6.72 14.94 11.93
CA VAL A 62 -5.49 15.27 11.20
C VAL A 62 -5.44 14.55 9.85
N ARG A 63 -5.82 13.26 9.80
CA ARG A 63 -5.93 12.50 8.54
C ARG A 63 -6.84 13.19 7.55
N ASP A 64 -8.04 13.58 7.98
CA ASP A 64 -9.05 14.16 7.11
C ASP A 64 -8.58 15.51 6.56
N ARG A 65 -7.94 16.30 7.39
CA ARG A 65 -7.36 17.58 6.99
C ARG A 65 -6.20 17.41 5.99
N VAL A 66 -5.32 16.44 6.21
CA VAL A 66 -4.23 16.10 5.28
C VAL A 66 -4.79 15.60 3.94
N LEU A 67 -5.83 14.76 3.96
CA LEU A 67 -6.49 14.28 2.74
C LEU A 67 -7.15 15.40 1.94
N GLU A 68 -7.82 16.34 2.59
CA GLU A 68 -8.38 17.51 1.93
C GLU A 68 -7.29 18.33 1.23
N THR A 69 -6.20 18.63 1.95
CA THR A 69 -5.08 19.41 1.43
C THR A 69 -4.40 18.70 0.25
N THR A 70 -4.08 17.42 0.40
CA THR A 70 -3.43 16.65 -0.67
C THR A 70 -4.34 16.42 -1.87
N SER A 71 -5.65 16.25 -1.66
CA SER A 71 -6.62 16.15 -2.77
C SER A 71 -6.69 17.43 -3.58
N ALA A 72 -6.66 18.59 -2.93
CA ALA A 72 -6.62 19.88 -3.61
C ALA A 72 -5.30 20.08 -4.37
N LEU A 73 -4.18 19.72 -3.74
CA LEU A 73 -2.84 19.83 -4.33
C LEU A 73 -2.69 18.95 -5.58
N LEU A 74 -3.22 17.73 -5.54
CA LEU A 74 -3.09 16.74 -6.61
C LEU A 74 -4.26 16.80 -7.61
N ALA A 75 -5.13 17.80 -7.52
CA ALA A 75 -6.27 17.91 -8.42
C ALA A 75 -5.83 18.05 -9.90
N GLY A 76 -6.29 17.11 -10.73
CA GLY A 76 -5.95 17.06 -12.15
C GLY A 76 -4.63 16.37 -12.48
N GLU A 77 -3.83 15.96 -11.48
CA GLU A 77 -2.64 15.15 -11.71
C GLU A 77 -3.03 13.69 -12.01
N THR A 78 -2.38 13.11 -13.01
CA THR A 78 -2.62 11.73 -13.45
C THR A 78 -1.37 10.85 -13.34
N GLU A 79 -0.18 11.46 -13.25
CA GLU A 79 1.10 10.77 -13.26
C GLU A 79 1.66 10.61 -11.83
N PRO A 80 1.93 9.36 -11.37
CA PRO A 80 2.42 9.10 -10.00
C PRO A 80 3.72 9.86 -9.67
N GLN A 81 4.63 9.98 -10.64
CA GLN A 81 5.90 10.67 -10.45
C GLN A 81 5.71 12.17 -10.26
N ALA A 82 4.81 12.78 -11.04
CA ALA A 82 4.49 14.20 -10.88
C ALA A 82 3.78 14.46 -9.56
N ALA A 83 2.84 13.58 -9.16
CA ALA A 83 2.19 13.63 -7.86
C ALA A 83 3.21 13.52 -6.70
N ALA A 84 4.22 12.63 -6.82
CA ALA A 84 5.27 12.50 -5.82
C ALA A 84 6.11 13.79 -5.70
N VAL A 85 6.48 14.40 -6.82
CA VAL A 85 7.22 15.67 -6.84
C VAL A 85 6.41 16.80 -6.20
N LEU A 86 5.11 16.89 -6.52
CA LEU A 86 4.22 17.90 -5.92
C LEU A 86 4.11 17.72 -4.40
N LEU A 87 3.94 16.49 -3.93
CA LEU A 87 3.89 16.20 -2.49
C LEU A 87 5.21 16.56 -1.81
N ASP A 88 6.35 16.18 -2.40
CA ASP A 88 7.67 16.47 -1.84
C ASP A 88 7.95 17.98 -1.72
N GLN A 89 7.52 18.75 -2.70
CA GLN A 89 7.66 20.22 -2.68
C GLN A 89 6.77 20.92 -1.65
N HIS A 90 5.68 20.27 -1.18
CA HIS A 90 4.70 20.86 -0.27
C HIS A 90 4.64 20.14 1.09
N LEU A 91 5.69 19.39 1.47
CA LEU A 91 5.71 18.69 2.76
C LEU A 91 5.56 19.64 3.94
N ASP A 92 6.19 20.81 3.89
CA ASP A 92 6.10 21.83 4.94
C ASP A 92 4.67 22.43 5.03
N ASP A 93 4.01 22.66 3.91
CA ASP A 93 2.63 23.16 3.86
C ASP A 93 1.65 22.12 4.44
N ILE A 94 1.85 20.84 4.11
CA ILE A 94 1.06 19.73 4.64
C ILE A 94 1.30 19.59 6.14
N ALA A 95 2.56 19.68 6.60
CA ALA A 95 2.91 19.63 8.02
C ALA A 95 2.29 20.81 8.79
N GLN A 96 2.34 22.01 8.21
CA GLN A 96 1.71 23.19 8.81
C GLN A 96 0.19 23.02 8.94
N THR A 97 -0.47 22.49 7.89
CA THR A 97 -1.91 22.22 7.92
C THR A 97 -2.27 21.19 9.00
N ALA A 98 -1.49 20.12 9.12
CA ALA A 98 -1.67 19.13 10.17
C ALA A 98 -1.47 19.73 11.58
N ALA A 99 -0.43 20.57 11.76
CA ALA A 99 -0.18 21.25 13.03
C ALA A 99 -1.31 22.24 13.42
N GLN A 100 -1.87 22.93 12.44
CA GLN A 100 -3.03 23.80 12.66
C GLN A 100 -4.26 23.01 13.12
N GLU A 101 -4.50 21.83 12.54
CA GLU A 101 -5.60 20.96 12.96
C GLU A 101 -5.39 20.47 14.40
N ILE A 102 -4.18 20.00 14.75
CA ILE A 102 -3.81 19.59 16.11
C ILE A 102 -4.11 20.71 17.11
N SER A 103 -3.69 21.94 16.80
CA SER A 103 -3.92 23.10 17.66
C SER A 103 -5.39 23.48 17.75
N ALA A 104 -6.16 23.34 16.66
CA ALA A 104 -7.61 23.61 16.62
C ALA A 104 -8.40 22.63 17.50
N GLN A 105 -7.91 21.39 17.64
CA GLN A 105 -8.48 20.38 18.53
C GLN A 105 -8.01 20.52 20.00
N GLY A 106 -7.18 21.54 20.30
CA GLY A 106 -6.72 21.84 21.65
C GLY A 106 -5.51 21.05 22.11
N HIS A 107 -4.77 20.43 21.16
CA HIS A 107 -3.55 19.68 21.40
C HIS A 107 -2.30 20.50 21.05
N ASP A 108 -1.14 20.10 21.59
CA ASP A 108 0.17 20.73 21.34
C ASP A 108 1.21 19.74 20.79
N ASP A 109 0.74 18.58 20.32
CA ASP A 109 1.59 17.53 19.73
C ASP A 109 2.35 18.06 18.52
N ARG A 110 3.62 17.68 18.45
CA ARG A 110 4.43 17.91 17.25
C ARG A 110 3.94 16.99 16.13
N VAL A 111 3.96 17.50 14.91
CA VAL A 111 3.72 16.67 13.73
C VAL A 111 4.89 16.74 12.78
N GLU A 112 5.27 15.62 12.24
CA GLU A 112 6.28 15.51 11.20
C GLU A 112 5.67 14.83 9.97
N VAL A 113 5.92 15.40 8.78
CA VAL A 113 5.45 14.85 7.51
C VAL A 113 6.65 14.50 6.64
N ARG A 114 6.68 13.27 6.13
CA ARG A 114 7.75 12.74 5.27
C ARG A 114 7.18 12.02 4.08
N LEU A 115 7.90 12.08 2.95
CA LEU A 115 7.63 11.25 1.78
C LEU A 115 8.76 10.22 1.64
N GLU A 116 8.48 8.96 1.98
CA GLU A 116 9.52 7.93 2.03
C GLU A 116 8.99 6.54 1.65
N GLN A 117 9.91 5.63 1.31
CA GLN A 117 9.58 4.24 1.08
C GLN A 117 9.24 3.55 2.42
N THR A 118 8.03 3.03 2.50
CA THR A 118 7.52 2.40 3.73
C THR A 118 6.87 1.06 3.41
N TRP A 119 7.13 0.06 4.25
CA TRP A 119 6.48 -1.23 4.12
C TRP A 119 5.03 -1.19 4.60
N PHE A 120 4.13 -1.78 3.81
CA PHE A 120 2.72 -1.90 4.11
C PHE A 120 2.28 -3.36 4.09
N PRO A 121 1.45 -3.80 5.06
CA PRO A 121 0.76 -5.07 4.95
C PRO A 121 -0.31 -5.01 3.85
N THR A 122 -0.80 -6.18 3.42
CA THR A 122 -1.97 -6.25 2.54
C THR A 122 -3.16 -5.52 3.18
N ARG A 123 -3.79 -4.63 2.41
CA ARG A 123 -4.95 -3.86 2.85
C ARG A 123 -6.04 -3.88 1.79
N GLN A 124 -7.27 -4.03 2.27
CA GLN A 124 -8.46 -3.96 1.45
C GLN A 124 -9.14 -2.60 1.65
N TYR A 125 -9.50 -1.97 0.53
CA TYR A 125 -10.26 -0.73 0.47
C TYR A 125 -11.45 -1.01 -0.43
N GLN A 126 -12.63 -0.57 -0.14
CA GLN A 126 -13.90 -0.72 -0.88
C GLN A 126 -13.75 -1.29 -2.31
N GLY A 127 -13.65 -2.62 -2.45
CA GLY A 127 -13.49 -3.30 -3.73
C GLY A 127 -12.08 -3.32 -4.32
N ILE A 128 -11.06 -2.81 -3.59
CA ILE A 128 -9.65 -2.81 -4.03
C ILE A 128 -8.78 -3.44 -2.97
N SER A 129 -7.90 -4.37 -3.36
CA SER A 129 -6.92 -4.98 -2.49
C SER A 129 -5.51 -4.60 -2.93
N LEU A 130 -4.76 -3.92 -2.06
CA LEU A 130 -3.35 -3.63 -2.30
C LEU A 130 -2.48 -4.66 -1.58
N PRO A 131 -1.58 -5.35 -2.30
CA PRO A 131 -0.71 -6.37 -1.71
C PRO A 131 0.30 -5.77 -0.74
N ALA A 132 0.84 -6.61 0.15
CA ALA A 132 1.95 -6.24 1.01
C ALA A 132 3.18 -5.88 0.18
N GLY A 133 3.97 -4.92 0.65
CA GLY A 133 5.21 -4.50 0.00
C GLY A 133 5.64 -3.09 0.36
N ASN A 134 6.75 -2.65 -0.24
CA ASN A 134 7.24 -1.28 -0.10
C ASN A 134 6.53 -0.36 -1.10
N TYR A 135 6.05 0.75 -0.59
CA TYR A 135 5.35 1.80 -1.34
C TYR A 135 5.92 3.16 -0.98
N LEU A 136 5.94 4.07 -1.93
CA LEU A 136 6.12 5.48 -1.60
C LEU A 136 4.92 5.93 -0.76
N ALA A 137 5.18 6.53 0.40
CA ALA A 137 4.15 6.91 1.35
C ALA A 137 4.38 8.31 1.91
N LEU A 138 3.31 9.10 1.93
CA LEU A 138 3.21 10.29 2.75
C LEU A 138 2.95 9.83 4.19
N ARG A 139 3.95 9.98 5.06
CA ARG A 139 3.85 9.63 6.47
C ARG A 139 3.59 10.87 7.31
N VAL A 140 2.60 10.80 8.17
CA VAL A 140 2.24 11.84 9.13
C VAL A 140 2.42 11.26 10.53
N LEU A 141 3.40 11.78 11.26
CA LEU A 141 3.82 11.29 12.57
C LEU A 141 3.39 12.31 13.63
N ILE A 142 2.45 11.93 14.50
CA ILE A 142 1.91 12.82 15.54
C ILE A 142 2.54 12.43 16.89
N GLY A 143 3.15 13.39 17.57
CA GLY A 143 3.77 13.18 18.86
C GLY A 143 4.89 12.15 18.83
N ALA A 144 4.81 11.11 19.69
CA ALA A 144 5.74 9.99 19.72
C ALA A 144 5.56 8.99 18.57
N ALA A 145 4.41 9.04 17.86
CA ALA A 145 4.06 8.13 16.77
C ALA A 145 4.06 6.64 17.18
N GLU A 146 3.68 6.35 18.43
CA GLU A 146 3.66 5.00 19.00
C GLU A 146 2.26 4.34 18.98
N GLY A 147 1.23 5.11 18.57
CA GLY A 147 -0.14 4.62 18.53
C GLY A 147 -0.47 3.82 17.25
N HIS A 148 -1.72 3.32 17.20
CA HIS A 148 -2.21 2.54 16.06
C HIS A 148 -2.15 3.31 14.75
N ASN A 149 -1.74 2.58 13.71
CA ASN A 149 -1.57 3.08 12.35
C ASN A 149 -2.91 3.30 11.64
N TRP A 150 -2.98 4.34 10.83
CA TRP A 150 -3.98 4.48 9.78
C TRP A 150 -3.32 4.34 8.40
N TRP A 151 -3.88 3.46 7.58
CA TRP A 151 -3.35 3.14 6.27
C TRP A 151 -4.33 3.52 5.17
N CYS A 152 -3.90 4.34 4.20
CA CYS A 152 -4.73 4.73 3.07
C CYS A 152 -3.92 4.93 1.78
N VAL A 153 -4.53 5.53 0.74
CA VAL A 153 -3.92 5.86 -0.55
C VAL A 153 -4.23 7.32 -0.86
N VAL A 154 -3.20 8.15 -1.01
CA VAL A 154 -3.35 9.55 -1.34
C VAL A 154 -3.36 9.80 -2.85
N PHE A 155 -2.70 8.92 -3.61
CA PHE A 155 -2.71 8.99 -5.07
C PHE A 155 -2.76 7.56 -5.69
N PRO A 156 -3.63 7.30 -6.66
CA PRO A 156 -4.83 8.10 -6.94
C PRO A 156 -5.70 8.25 -5.70
N ASN A 157 -6.56 9.26 -5.64
CA ASN A 157 -7.33 9.58 -4.43
C ASN A 157 -8.40 8.51 -4.14
N LEU A 158 -8.01 7.47 -3.42
CA LEU A 158 -8.85 6.32 -3.06
C LEU A 158 -9.33 6.35 -1.60
N CYS A 159 -8.99 7.40 -0.86
CA CYS A 159 -9.33 7.53 0.55
C CYS A 159 -10.72 8.11 0.84
N LEU A 160 -11.43 8.57 -0.16
CA LEU A 160 -12.79 9.08 0.01
C LEU A 160 -13.77 7.92 0.23
N PRO A 161 -14.84 8.11 1.05
CA PRO A 161 -15.81 7.06 1.37
C PRO A 161 -16.57 6.49 0.16
N ALA A 162 -16.43 7.10 -1.01
CA ALA A 162 -16.88 6.58 -2.29
C ALA A 162 -15.67 6.57 -3.23
N VAL A 163 -14.96 5.45 -3.30
CA VAL A 163 -14.11 5.18 -4.46
C VAL A 163 -15.07 5.10 -5.64
N SER A 164 -15.28 6.23 -6.30
CA SER A 164 -16.05 6.22 -7.54
C SER A 164 -15.24 5.40 -8.55
N GLU A 165 -15.91 4.54 -9.31
CA GLU A 165 -15.34 3.89 -10.50
C GLU A 165 -14.56 4.90 -11.36
N ARG A 166 -14.99 6.17 -11.35
CA ARG A 166 -14.31 7.30 -11.99
C ARG A 166 -12.88 7.57 -11.49
N ALA A 167 -12.58 7.35 -10.19
CA ALA A 167 -11.22 7.56 -9.67
C ALA A 167 -10.28 6.44 -10.15
N LEU A 168 -10.81 5.23 -10.32
CA LEU A 168 -10.07 4.11 -10.91
C LEU A 168 -9.88 4.27 -12.41
N GLU A 169 -10.91 4.73 -13.14
CA GLU A 169 -10.85 5.02 -14.57
C GLU A 169 -9.90 6.17 -14.89
N ALA A 170 -9.80 7.17 -14.02
CA ALA A 170 -8.87 8.29 -14.14
C ALA A 170 -7.44 7.96 -13.71
N SER A 171 -7.22 6.78 -13.09
CA SER A 171 -5.89 6.36 -12.66
C SER A 171 -5.05 5.88 -13.85
N THR A 172 -3.72 5.98 -13.74
CA THR A 172 -2.76 5.42 -14.72
C THR A 172 -2.67 3.89 -14.67
N LEU A 173 -3.51 3.25 -13.85
CA LEU A 173 -3.59 1.80 -13.74
C LEU A 173 -4.16 1.20 -15.02
N THR A 174 -3.49 0.16 -15.53
CA THR A 174 -3.99 -0.56 -16.69
C THR A 174 -5.25 -1.37 -16.34
N PRO A 175 -6.15 -1.66 -17.32
CA PRO A 175 -7.32 -2.49 -17.07
C PRO A 175 -7.00 -3.83 -16.38
N GLY A 176 -5.85 -4.44 -16.70
CA GLY A 176 -5.37 -5.66 -16.05
C GLY A 176 -4.94 -5.44 -14.59
N GLN A 177 -4.42 -4.26 -14.26
CA GLN A 177 -4.08 -3.90 -12.87
C GLN A 177 -5.35 -3.57 -12.07
N ILE A 178 -6.29 -2.87 -12.67
CA ILE A 178 -7.60 -2.59 -12.06
C ILE A 178 -8.33 -3.91 -11.76
N SER A 179 -8.38 -4.84 -12.70
CA SER A 179 -9.01 -6.16 -12.48
C SER A 179 -8.30 -7.02 -11.43
N LEU A 180 -6.99 -6.80 -11.21
CA LEU A 180 -6.26 -7.45 -10.11
C LEU A 180 -6.55 -6.84 -8.74
N LEU A 181 -6.98 -5.59 -8.71
CA LEU A 181 -7.28 -4.84 -7.49
C LEU A 181 -8.76 -4.91 -7.11
N GLN A 182 -9.66 -5.06 -8.11
CA GLN A 182 -11.09 -5.20 -7.86
C GLN A 182 -11.41 -6.60 -7.30
N GLU A 183 -12.20 -6.63 -6.26
CA GLU A 183 -12.60 -7.85 -5.55
C GLU A 183 -13.80 -8.49 -6.25
N GLU A 184 -13.60 -9.60 -6.97
CA GLU A 184 -14.66 -10.58 -7.19
C GLU A 184 -14.66 -11.55 -5.99
N GLU A 185 -15.77 -11.69 -5.32
CA GLU A 185 -16.02 -12.19 -3.95
C GLU A 185 -15.36 -13.51 -3.50
N THR A 186 -14.64 -14.25 -4.31
CA THR A 186 -14.16 -15.59 -3.89
C THR A 186 -12.76 -16.00 -4.37
N SER A 187 -12.12 -15.30 -5.30
CA SER A 187 -10.89 -15.82 -5.95
C SER A 187 -9.58 -15.19 -5.49
N TYR A 188 -9.62 -14.03 -4.83
CA TYR A 188 -8.44 -13.20 -4.55
C TYR A 188 -7.69 -13.54 -3.27
N VAL A 189 -8.34 -14.14 -2.29
CA VAL A 189 -7.72 -14.45 -1.00
C VAL A 189 -6.51 -15.38 -1.14
N PHE A 190 -6.52 -16.27 -2.12
CA PHE A 190 -5.40 -17.20 -2.39
C PHE A 190 -4.25 -16.55 -3.17
N ARG A 191 -4.52 -15.61 -4.08
CA ARG A 191 -3.47 -14.98 -4.92
C ARG A 191 -2.52 -14.12 -4.10
N PHE A 192 -3.04 -13.34 -3.17
CA PHE A 192 -2.21 -12.44 -2.35
C PHE A 192 -1.61 -13.12 -1.13
N LYS A 193 -2.16 -14.23 -0.65
CA LYS A 193 -1.59 -14.96 0.49
C LYS A 193 -0.17 -15.49 0.25
N THR A 194 0.11 -16.00 -0.93
CA THR A 194 1.45 -16.45 -1.28
C THR A 194 2.43 -15.29 -1.41
N LEU A 195 1.99 -14.17 -1.98
CA LEU A 195 2.77 -12.95 -2.10
C LEU A 195 3.01 -12.32 -0.71
N GLU A 196 1.99 -12.28 0.13
CA GLU A 196 2.05 -11.78 1.50
C GLU A 196 3.04 -12.59 2.36
N LEU A 197 2.98 -13.93 2.28
CA LEU A 197 3.93 -14.82 2.95
C LEU A 197 5.37 -14.56 2.47
N TRP A 198 5.56 -14.42 1.16
CA TRP A 198 6.88 -14.15 0.58
C TRP A 198 7.41 -12.78 1.01
N GLN A 199 6.60 -11.73 0.92
CA GLN A 199 7.00 -10.38 1.32
C GLN A 199 7.24 -10.26 2.83
N SER A 200 6.41 -10.91 3.65
CA SER A 200 6.61 -10.95 5.10
C SER A 200 7.87 -11.72 5.50
N LEU A 201 8.18 -12.80 4.79
CA LEU A 201 9.41 -13.56 5.01
C LEU A 201 10.64 -12.75 4.62
N LYS A 202 10.59 -12.09 3.45
CA LYS A 202 11.66 -11.21 2.98
C LYS A 202 11.92 -10.05 3.94
N HIS A 203 10.86 -9.41 4.43
CA HIS A 203 10.96 -8.32 5.40
C HIS A 203 11.66 -8.78 6.70
N ARG A 204 11.22 -9.93 7.27
CA ARG A 204 11.85 -10.49 8.47
C ARG A 204 13.32 -10.88 8.29
N LEU A 205 13.70 -11.34 7.09
CA LEU A 205 15.08 -11.71 6.78
C LEU A 205 16.00 -10.51 6.54
N MET A 206 15.45 -9.33 6.23
CA MET A 206 16.24 -8.12 5.98
C MET A 206 16.35 -7.21 7.23
N GLU A 207 15.47 -7.38 8.22
CA GLU A 207 15.51 -6.63 9.49
C GLU A 207 16.20 -7.39 10.63
N GLY A 208 16.57 -8.65 10.47
CA GLY A 208 17.35 -9.49 11.39
C GLY A 208 18.81 -9.56 11.00
#